data_b99f241fc21a672358c19fabe593dfb6
#
_entry.id   b99f241fc21a672358c19fabe593dfb6
#
_cell.length_a   1.000
_cell.length_b   1.000
_cell.length_c   1.000
_cell.angle_alpha   90.00
_cell.angle_beta   90.00
_cell.angle_gamma   90.00
#
_symmetry.space_group_name_H-M   'P 1'
#
loop_
_entity.id
_entity.type
_entity.pdbx_description
1 polymer ?
#
loop_
_entity_poly.entity_id
_entity_poly.type
_entity_poly.pdbx_seq_one_letter_code
_entity_poly.pdbx_strand_id
1 'polypeptide(L)'
;LIALSTSLHKKNCDDIKPIHPALVALSIFISPILLAISALRPTLFPIYIVIPSITNLLLAFIRMSTALREARTLGSERALARIDELTGLANRRKLLSEIERFSEVEGALLLLDLDGFKPVNDKFGHETGDLLLREVARRFSRSLPEGALLARLGGDEFGVLIPGREAETLEAAYALRASLSYPCTVNGQSITVGV
;
A
#
# COMPACT_ATOMS: atom_id res chain seq x y z
N LEU A 1 22.20 16.75 -30.97
CA LEU A 1 23.27 16.53 -29.95
C LEU A 1 22.72 16.17 -28.58
N ILE A 2 21.58 16.72 -28.16
CA ILE A 2 20.96 16.44 -26.85
C ILE A 2 20.31 15.03 -26.81
N ALA A 3 19.79 14.54 -27.91
CA ALA A 3 19.17 13.21 -28.00
C ALA A 3 20.17 12.02 -27.92
N LEU A 4 21.44 12.26 -28.33
CA LEU A 4 22.49 11.23 -28.26
C LEU A 4 23.04 11.07 -26.83
N SER A 5 23.04 12.15 -26.01
CA SER A 5 23.53 12.12 -24.64
C SER A 5 22.60 11.34 -23.69
N THR A 6 21.29 11.43 -23.88
CA THR A 6 20.31 10.68 -23.08
C THR A 6 20.30 9.18 -23.37
N SER A 7 20.62 8.78 -24.61
CA SER A 7 20.69 7.36 -24.99
C SER A 7 21.92 6.64 -24.42
N LEU A 8 23.05 7.35 -24.30
CA LEU A 8 24.29 6.78 -23.75
C LEU A 8 24.25 6.62 -22.22
N HIS A 9 23.52 7.51 -21.52
CA HIS A 9 23.41 7.42 -20.07
C HIS A 9 22.46 6.31 -19.61
N LYS A 10 21.47 5.95 -20.44
CA LYS A 10 20.52 4.87 -20.11
C LYS A 10 21.09 3.46 -20.32
N LYS A 11 22.13 3.30 -21.12
CA LYS A 11 22.71 1.99 -21.48
C LYS A 11 23.72 1.46 -20.45
N ASN A 12 24.20 2.29 -19.52
CA ASN A 12 25.21 1.90 -18.53
C ASN A 12 24.68 1.48 -17.15
N CYS A 13 23.37 1.60 -16.91
CA CYS A 13 22.78 1.19 -15.61
C CYS A 13 22.20 -0.24 -15.60
N ASP A 14 21.95 -0.84 -16.78
CA ASP A 14 21.22 -2.12 -16.87
C ASP A 14 22.13 -3.36 -16.88
N ASP A 15 23.47 -3.20 -16.92
CA ASP A 15 24.42 -4.33 -17.04
C ASP A 15 25.06 -4.82 -15.72
N ILE A 16 24.69 -4.26 -14.56
CA ILE A 16 25.14 -4.79 -13.28
C ILE A 16 24.24 -5.97 -12.92
N LYS A 17 24.68 -7.19 -13.34
CA LYS A 17 24.01 -8.43 -12.90
C LYS A 17 23.92 -8.44 -11.37
N PRO A 18 22.70 -8.58 -10.80
CA PRO A 18 22.55 -8.64 -9.35
C PRO A 18 23.37 -9.80 -8.82
N ILE A 19 24.28 -9.52 -7.87
CA ILE A 19 25.07 -10.54 -7.17
C ILE A 19 24.08 -11.50 -6.52
N HIS A 20 24.22 -12.80 -6.79
CA HIS A 20 23.27 -13.81 -6.34
C HIS A 20 23.09 -13.72 -4.81
N PRO A 21 21.89 -13.59 -4.28
CA PRO A 21 21.67 -13.35 -2.85
C PRO A 21 22.27 -14.42 -1.95
N ALA A 22 22.41 -15.65 -2.46
CA ALA A 22 23.07 -16.74 -1.76
C ALA A 22 24.57 -16.49 -1.54
N LEU A 23 25.29 -15.81 -2.46
CA LEU A 23 26.71 -15.48 -2.27
C LEU A 23 26.90 -14.43 -1.18
N VAL A 24 25.98 -13.47 -1.09
CA VAL A 24 25.99 -12.46 -0.02
C VAL A 24 25.70 -13.10 1.34
N ALA A 25 24.70 -13.98 1.42
CA ALA A 25 24.39 -14.72 2.64
C ALA A 25 25.58 -15.60 3.08
N LEU A 26 26.20 -16.31 2.15
CA LEU A 26 27.35 -17.17 2.44
C LEU A 26 28.53 -16.36 3.02
N SER A 27 28.81 -15.17 2.47
CA SER A 27 29.91 -14.31 2.95
C SER A 27 29.65 -13.78 4.38
N ILE A 28 28.40 -13.56 4.76
CA ILE A 28 28.01 -13.10 6.10
C ILE A 28 28.33 -14.19 7.16
N PHE A 29 28.11 -15.46 6.82
CA PHE A 29 28.39 -16.56 7.76
C PHE A 29 29.83 -16.98 7.81
N ILE A 30 30.54 -16.97 6.68
CA ILE A 30 31.97 -17.40 6.63
C ILE A 30 32.87 -16.39 7.34
N SER A 31 32.65 -15.09 7.18
CA SER A 31 33.52 -14.05 7.75
C SER A 31 33.65 -14.12 9.29
N PRO A 32 32.56 -14.19 10.09
CA PRO A 32 32.70 -14.28 11.55
C PRO A 32 33.32 -15.61 12.01
N ILE A 33 33.10 -16.70 11.28
CA ILE A 33 33.71 -17.98 11.58
C ILE A 33 35.24 -17.91 11.40
N LEU A 34 35.72 -17.33 10.29
CA LEU A 34 37.15 -17.13 10.05
C LEU A 34 37.79 -16.20 11.09
N LEU A 35 37.08 -15.14 11.50
CA LEU A 35 37.55 -14.25 12.57
C LEU A 35 37.65 -14.97 13.92
N ALA A 36 36.66 -15.79 14.28
CA ALA A 36 36.68 -16.57 15.51
C ALA A 36 37.86 -17.60 15.55
N ILE A 37 38.09 -18.30 14.43
CA ILE A 37 39.19 -19.24 14.31
C ILE A 37 40.56 -18.50 14.36
N SER A 38 40.65 -17.33 13.72
CA SER A 38 41.85 -16.48 13.77
C SER A 38 42.18 -16.00 15.18
N ALA A 39 41.17 -15.67 15.99
CA ALA A 39 41.36 -15.28 17.39
C ALA A 39 41.88 -16.43 18.27
N LEU A 40 41.44 -17.66 17.99
CA LEU A 40 41.84 -18.85 18.74
C LEU A 40 43.24 -19.40 18.33
N ARG A 41 43.61 -19.20 17.07
CA ARG A 41 44.89 -19.71 16.51
C ARG A 41 45.55 -18.70 15.57
N PRO A 42 46.19 -17.64 16.11
CA PRO A 42 46.72 -16.53 15.30
C PRO A 42 47.86 -16.94 14.36
N THR A 43 48.55 -18.06 14.64
CA THR A 43 49.62 -18.58 13.78
C THR A 43 49.12 -19.25 12.49
N LEU A 44 47.86 -19.66 12.44
CA LEU A 44 47.28 -20.34 11.29
C LEU A 44 46.61 -19.36 10.29
N PHE A 45 46.22 -18.17 10.75
CA PHE A 45 45.51 -17.20 9.95
C PHE A 45 46.20 -15.83 9.98
N PRO A 46 47.07 -15.58 9.02
CA PRO A 46 47.79 -14.32 8.91
C PRO A 46 46.86 -13.14 8.59
N ILE A 47 47.36 -11.92 8.91
CA ILE A 47 46.60 -10.66 8.85
C ILE A 47 45.95 -10.37 7.50
N TYR A 48 46.50 -10.90 6.40
CA TYR A 48 45.89 -10.75 5.05
C TYR A 48 44.59 -11.51 4.86
N ILE A 49 44.19 -12.43 5.76
CA ILE A 49 42.87 -13.08 5.79
C ILE A 49 41.89 -12.29 6.69
N VAL A 50 42.40 -11.72 7.78
CA VAL A 50 41.60 -10.98 8.76
C VAL A 50 41.07 -9.67 8.16
N ILE A 51 41.91 -8.91 7.46
CA ILE A 51 41.51 -7.63 6.85
C ILE A 51 40.36 -7.77 5.85
N PRO A 52 40.41 -8.68 4.85
CA PRO A 52 39.29 -8.88 3.93
C PRO A 52 38.00 -9.35 4.64
N SER A 53 38.13 -10.16 5.69
CA SER A 53 36.97 -10.65 6.46
C SER A 53 36.25 -9.51 7.19
N ILE A 54 37.01 -8.61 7.83
CA ILE A 54 36.43 -7.41 8.48
C ILE A 54 35.80 -6.48 7.45
N THR A 55 36.49 -6.25 6.32
CA THR A 55 35.98 -5.39 5.24
C THR A 55 34.67 -5.95 4.69
N ASN A 56 34.57 -7.26 4.47
CA ASN A 56 33.36 -7.90 3.98
C ASN A 56 32.20 -7.79 4.98
N LEU A 57 32.47 -7.97 6.28
CA LEU A 57 31.50 -7.81 7.34
C LEU A 57 30.97 -6.35 7.41
N LEU A 58 31.88 -5.39 7.29
CA LEU A 58 31.52 -3.96 7.27
C LEU A 58 30.65 -3.62 6.05
N LEU A 59 31.02 -4.10 4.86
CA LEU A 59 30.24 -3.91 3.65
C LEU A 59 28.84 -4.57 3.75
N ALA A 60 28.76 -5.76 4.34
CA ALA A 60 27.49 -6.44 4.57
C ALA A 60 26.60 -5.63 5.54
N PHE A 61 27.19 -5.08 6.60
CA PHE A 61 26.47 -4.21 7.55
C PHE A 61 25.97 -2.92 6.88
N ILE A 62 26.78 -2.26 6.05
CA ILE A 62 26.37 -1.06 5.30
C ILE A 62 25.20 -1.40 4.36
N ARG A 63 25.29 -2.50 3.61
CA ARG A 63 24.19 -2.94 2.71
C ARG A 63 22.92 -3.25 3.47
N MET A 64 23.01 -3.94 4.60
CA MET A 64 21.85 -4.23 5.44
C MET A 64 21.23 -2.93 5.97
N SER A 65 22.04 -1.98 6.42
CA SER A 65 21.54 -0.70 6.94
C SER A 65 20.87 0.16 5.85
N THR A 66 21.39 0.15 4.62
CA THR A 66 20.75 0.86 3.48
C THR A 66 19.45 0.19 3.09
N ALA A 67 19.40 -1.14 2.98
CA ALA A 67 18.16 -1.87 2.68
C ALA A 67 17.08 -1.65 3.73
N LEU A 68 17.46 -1.61 5.02
CA LEU A 68 16.50 -1.29 6.10
C LEU A 68 16.00 0.16 6.03
N ARG A 69 16.84 1.11 5.63
CA ARG A 69 16.42 2.51 5.44
C ARG A 69 15.44 2.62 4.28
N GLU A 70 15.72 2.00 3.13
CA GLU A 70 14.82 1.97 1.97
C GLU A 70 13.47 1.32 2.30
N ALA A 71 13.48 0.19 3.02
CA ALA A 71 12.25 -0.46 3.46
C ALA A 71 11.42 0.43 4.41
N ARG A 72 12.08 1.22 5.27
CA ARG A 72 11.41 2.17 6.17
C ARG A 72 10.83 3.37 5.41
N THR A 73 11.55 3.91 4.41
CA THR A 73 11.04 5.04 3.60
C THR A 73 9.83 4.65 2.78
N LEU A 74 9.85 3.49 2.11
CA LEU A 74 8.70 2.95 1.39
C LEU A 74 7.50 2.68 2.33
N GLY A 75 7.77 2.21 3.54
CA GLY A 75 6.74 2.04 4.57
C GLY A 75 6.15 3.38 5.04
N SER A 76 6.97 4.42 5.17
CA SER A 76 6.50 5.75 5.59
C SER A 76 5.71 6.48 4.49
N GLU A 77 6.07 6.33 3.22
CA GLU A 77 5.30 6.91 2.10
C GLU A 77 3.92 6.28 2.00
N ARG A 78 3.81 4.95 2.10
CA ARG A 78 2.51 4.26 2.19
C ARG A 78 1.74 4.65 3.46
N ALA A 79 2.46 4.88 4.55
CA ALA A 79 1.87 5.38 5.78
C ALA A 79 1.34 6.81 5.66
N LEU A 80 1.84 7.63 4.75
CA LEU A 80 1.36 8.98 4.46
C LEU A 80 0.26 9.02 3.39
N ALA A 81 0.06 7.97 2.63
CA ALA A 81 -1.01 7.88 1.64
C ALA A 81 -2.38 8.10 2.31
N ARG A 82 -3.19 8.98 1.72
CA ARG A 82 -4.53 9.34 2.21
C ARG A 82 -5.64 8.86 1.27
N ILE A 83 -5.27 8.10 0.24
CA ILE A 83 -6.16 7.60 -0.81
C ILE A 83 -6.10 6.07 -0.82
N ASP A 84 -7.24 5.44 -1.06
CA ASP A 84 -7.36 4.00 -1.32
C ASP A 84 -6.95 3.71 -2.77
N GLU A 85 -5.96 2.87 -2.97
CA GLU A 85 -5.38 2.59 -4.30
C GLU A 85 -6.36 1.90 -5.25
N LEU A 86 -7.34 1.14 -4.73
CA LEU A 86 -8.31 0.42 -5.53
C LEU A 86 -9.40 1.32 -6.08
N THR A 87 -9.99 2.15 -5.21
CA THR A 87 -11.18 2.93 -5.53
C THR A 87 -10.89 4.39 -5.86
N GLY A 88 -9.69 4.89 -5.51
CA GLY A 88 -9.33 6.31 -5.63
C GLY A 88 -10.00 7.22 -4.61
N LEU A 89 -10.81 6.67 -3.70
CA LEU A 89 -11.46 7.40 -2.62
C LEU A 89 -10.48 7.76 -1.50
N ALA A 90 -10.91 8.61 -0.56
CA ALA A 90 -10.20 8.76 0.69
C ALA A 90 -10.07 7.38 1.39
N ASN A 91 -8.98 7.16 2.09
CA ASN A 91 -8.82 5.98 2.92
C ASN A 91 -9.23 6.26 4.38
N ARG A 92 -9.23 5.21 5.21
CA ARG A 92 -9.56 5.30 6.64
C ARG A 92 -8.81 6.41 7.37
N ARG A 93 -7.50 6.60 7.05
CA ARG A 93 -6.68 7.62 7.70
C ARG A 93 -7.13 9.04 7.33
N LYS A 94 -7.46 9.28 6.06
CA LYS A 94 -8.00 10.56 5.62
C LYS A 94 -9.32 10.85 6.32
N LEU A 95 -10.23 9.86 6.39
CA LEU A 95 -11.51 10.02 7.08
C LEU A 95 -11.31 10.41 8.54
N LEU A 96 -10.46 9.67 9.29
CA LEU A 96 -10.20 9.98 10.70
C LEU A 96 -9.62 11.38 10.89
N SER A 97 -8.69 11.80 10.02
CA SER A 97 -8.12 13.16 10.10
C SER A 97 -9.13 14.27 9.79
N GLU A 98 -10.17 13.99 9.03
CA GLU A 98 -11.23 14.95 8.76
C GLU A 98 -12.28 14.95 9.90
N ILE A 99 -12.59 13.82 10.50
CA ILE A 99 -13.46 13.76 11.69
C ILE A 99 -12.91 14.66 12.83
N GLU A 100 -11.60 14.62 13.08
CA GLU A 100 -10.98 15.50 14.07
C GLU A 100 -11.19 16.99 13.75
N ARG A 101 -11.18 17.36 12.47
CA ARG A 101 -11.42 18.74 12.00
C ARG A 101 -12.90 19.12 12.06
N PHE A 102 -13.79 18.15 11.83
CA PHE A 102 -15.24 18.33 11.83
C PHE A 102 -15.84 18.37 13.25
N SER A 103 -15.08 18.10 14.30
CA SER A 103 -15.60 18.07 15.68
C SER A 103 -16.22 19.40 16.15
N GLU A 104 -15.96 20.50 15.44
CA GLU A 104 -16.51 21.83 15.72
C GLU A 104 -17.69 22.21 14.81
N VAL A 105 -18.07 21.36 13.84
CA VAL A 105 -19.11 21.61 12.87
C VAL A 105 -20.21 20.57 13.00
N GLU A 106 -21.47 20.98 12.86
CA GLU A 106 -22.60 20.05 12.81
C GLU A 106 -22.46 19.12 11.59
N GLY A 107 -22.56 17.82 11.82
CA GLY A 107 -22.40 16.82 10.77
C GLY A 107 -22.57 15.40 11.30
N ALA A 108 -22.54 14.42 10.40
CA ALA A 108 -22.68 13.02 10.74
C ALA A 108 -21.67 12.13 10.02
N LEU A 109 -21.36 11.01 10.65
CA LEU A 109 -20.58 9.92 10.09
C LEU A 109 -21.50 8.72 9.81
N LEU A 110 -21.59 8.32 8.55
CA LEU A 110 -22.22 7.07 8.14
C LEU A 110 -21.14 6.00 7.96
N LEU A 111 -21.38 4.82 8.52
CA LEU A 111 -20.59 3.62 8.27
C LEU A 111 -21.45 2.65 7.46
N LEU A 112 -20.90 2.15 6.38
CA LEU A 112 -21.60 1.35 5.37
C LEU A 112 -20.82 0.06 5.15
N ASP A 113 -21.53 -1.06 5.08
CA ASP A 113 -21.00 -2.38 4.76
C ASP A 113 -21.78 -2.95 3.55
N LEU A 114 -21.09 -3.55 2.59
CA LEU A 114 -21.74 -4.07 1.38
C LEU A 114 -22.31 -5.46 1.60
N ASP A 115 -23.63 -5.54 1.66
CA ASP A 115 -24.34 -6.80 1.74
C ASP A 115 -24.08 -7.68 0.50
N GLY A 116 -23.64 -8.91 0.75
CA GLY A 116 -23.44 -9.91 -0.30
C GLY A 116 -22.11 -9.79 -1.07
N PHE A 117 -21.15 -8.95 -0.64
CA PHE A 117 -19.87 -8.82 -1.31
C PHE A 117 -19.01 -10.09 -1.24
N LYS A 118 -18.93 -10.76 -0.08
CA LYS A 118 -18.17 -12.00 0.07
C LYS A 118 -18.65 -13.10 -0.89
N PRO A 119 -19.95 -13.43 -1.02
CA PRO A 119 -20.45 -14.35 -2.04
C PRO A 119 -20.05 -14.00 -3.47
N VAL A 120 -19.90 -12.72 -3.81
CA VAL A 120 -19.44 -12.28 -5.13
C VAL A 120 -17.98 -12.70 -5.35
N ASN A 121 -17.10 -12.45 -4.37
CA ASN A 121 -15.71 -12.89 -4.42
C ASN A 121 -15.60 -14.40 -4.54
N ASP A 122 -16.36 -15.14 -3.75
CA ASP A 122 -16.33 -16.60 -3.73
C ASP A 122 -16.81 -17.21 -5.08
N LYS A 123 -17.78 -16.56 -5.75
CA LYS A 123 -18.36 -17.04 -7.00
C LYS A 123 -17.62 -16.57 -8.25
N PHE A 124 -17.18 -15.31 -8.28
CA PHE A 124 -16.67 -14.64 -9.50
C PHE A 124 -15.18 -14.26 -9.39
N GLY A 125 -14.55 -14.52 -8.24
CA GLY A 125 -13.15 -14.20 -7.98
C GLY A 125 -12.91 -12.75 -7.52
N HIS A 126 -11.76 -12.52 -6.88
CA HIS A 126 -11.38 -11.22 -6.31
C HIS A 126 -11.29 -10.11 -7.34
N GLU A 127 -10.84 -10.42 -8.57
CA GLU A 127 -10.76 -9.42 -9.64
C GLU A 127 -12.14 -8.81 -9.96
N THR A 128 -13.18 -9.64 -10.02
CA THR A 128 -14.56 -9.18 -10.20
C THR A 128 -15.06 -8.38 -9.00
N GLY A 129 -14.70 -8.80 -7.77
CA GLY A 129 -14.98 -8.04 -6.56
C GLY A 129 -14.32 -6.66 -6.56
N ASP A 130 -13.07 -6.56 -7.00
CA ASP A 130 -12.36 -5.28 -7.11
C ASP A 130 -13.02 -4.32 -8.11
N LEU A 131 -13.49 -4.83 -9.23
CA LEU A 131 -14.24 -4.05 -10.21
C LEU A 131 -15.61 -3.62 -9.65
N LEU A 132 -16.27 -4.49 -8.88
CA LEU A 132 -17.51 -4.14 -8.20
C LEU A 132 -17.30 -3.02 -7.19
N LEU A 133 -16.25 -3.08 -6.38
CA LEU A 133 -15.91 -2.02 -5.42
C LEU A 133 -15.66 -0.68 -6.11
N ARG A 134 -15.00 -0.66 -7.26
CA ARG A 134 -14.82 0.57 -8.07
C ARG A 134 -16.14 1.12 -8.56
N GLU A 135 -17.05 0.25 -9.03
CA GLU A 135 -18.37 0.66 -9.50
C GLU A 135 -19.26 1.21 -8.36
N VAL A 136 -19.23 0.55 -7.19
CA VAL A 136 -19.91 1.03 -5.98
C VAL A 136 -19.37 2.39 -5.56
N ALA A 137 -18.05 2.53 -5.47
CA ALA A 137 -17.39 3.79 -5.14
C ALA A 137 -17.83 4.94 -6.08
N ARG A 138 -17.89 4.66 -7.38
CA ARG A 138 -18.35 5.61 -8.40
C ARG A 138 -19.84 6.00 -8.21
N ARG A 139 -20.71 5.05 -7.88
CA ARG A 139 -22.13 5.30 -7.63
C ARG A 139 -22.32 6.12 -6.36
N PHE A 140 -21.66 5.74 -5.28
CA PHE A 140 -21.71 6.49 -4.02
C PHE A 140 -21.23 7.93 -4.18
N SER A 141 -20.09 8.14 -4.86
CA SER A 141 -19.57 9.49 -5.11
C SER A 141 -20.55 10.40 -5.88
N ARG A 142 -21.38 9.82 -6.76
CA ARG A 142 -22.38 10.58 -7.53
C ARG A 142 -23.66 10.86 -6.76
N SER A 143 -23.91 10.10 -5.70
CA SER A 143 -25.15 10.19 -4.91
C SER A 143 -24.99 11.08 -3.68
N LEU A 144 -23.76 11.52 -3.37
CA LEU A 144 -23.49 12.32 -2.19
C LEU A 144 -23.57 13.82 -2.49
N PRO A 145 -24.01 14.64 -1.51
CA PRO A 145 -24.03 16.08 -1.63
C PRO A 145 -22.60 16.67 -1.69
N GLU A 146 -22.53 17.91 -2.17
CA GLU A 146 -21.29 18.66 -2.18
C GLU A 146 -20.75 18.86 -0.75
N GLY A 147 -19.43 18.70 -0.58
CA GLY A 147 -18.78 18.79 0.73
C GLY A 147 -18.75 17.50 1.54
N ALA A 148 -19.50 16.45 1.15
CA ALA A 148 -19.36 15.14 1.79
C ALA A 148 -18.04 14.47 1.44
N LEU A 149 -17.44 13.79 2.41
CA LEU A 149 -16.22 13.00 2.22
C LEU A 149 -16.58 11.52 2.22
N LEU A 150 -16.38 10.86 1.09
CA LEU A 150 -16.48 9.40 0.96
C LEU A 150 -15.11 8.77 1.11
N ALA A 151 -15.02 7.75 1.93
CA ALA A 151 -13.81 6.98 2.17
C ALA A 151 -14.09 5.47 2.11
N ARG A 152 -13.09 4.69 1.66
CA ARG A 152 -13.07 3.23 1.84
C ARG A 152 -12.21 2.89 3.05
N LEU A 153 -12.78 2.11 3.98
CA LEU A 153 -12.14 1.79 5.26
C LEU A 153 -11.30 0.51 5.17
N GLY A 154 -11.68 -0.38 4.27
CA GLY A 154 -11.03 -1.66 3.98
C GLY A 154 -12.06 -2.71 3.55
N GLY A 155 -11.66 -3.71 2.79
CA GLY A 155 -12.60 -4.74 2.33
C GLY A 155 -13.79 -4.14 1.58
N ASP A 156 -14.98 -4.37 2.08
CA ASP A 156 -16.31 -3.92 1.64
C ASP A 156 -16.89 -2.76 2.48
N GLU A 157 -16.11 -2.23 3.42
CA GLU A 157 -16.53 -1.15 4.32
C GLU A 157 -16.25 0.24 3.73
N PHE A 158 -17.23 1.12 3.81
CA PHE A 158 -17.14 2.53 3.44
C PHE A 158 -17.54 3.43 4.61
N GLY A 159 -16.99 4.64 4.61
CA GLY A 159 -17.35 5.68 5.56
C GLY A 159 -17.69 6.97 4.81
N VAL A 160 -18.73 7.67 5.24
CA VAL A 160 -19.13 8.96 4.67
C VAL A 160 -19.25 9.98 5.79
N LEU A 161 -18.48 11.06 5.69
CA LEU A 161 -18.62 12.22 6.57
C LEU A 161 -19.44 13.29 5.83
N ILE A 162 -20.57 13.67 6.41
CA ILE A 162 -21.52 14.62 5.82
C ILE A 162 -21.60 15.84 6.74
N PRO A 163 -21.20 17.02 6.26
CA PRO A 163 -21.46 18.27 6.97
C PRO A 163 -22.93 18.63 6.84
N GLY A 164 -23.53 19.17 7.89
CA GLY A 164 -24.90 19.65 7.87
C GLY A 164 -25.79 19.03 8.92
N ARG A 165 -27.09 19.23 8.78
CA ARG A 165 -28.11 18.81 9.75
C ARG A 165 -28.51 17.35 9.55
N GLU A 166 -29.21 16.80 10.53
CA GLU A 166 -29.71 15.43 10.50
C GLU A 166 -30.54 15.10 9.25
N ALA A 167 -31.36 16.05 8.77
CA ALA A 167 -32.20 15.86 7.58
C ALA A 167 -31.36 15.61 6.32
N GLU A 168 -30.24 16.34 6.13
CA GLU A 168 -29.33 16.19 5.00
C GLU A 168 -28.58 14.85 5.08
N THR A 169 -28.23 14.42 6.29
CA THR A 169 -27.63 13.11 6.52
C THR A 169 -28.56 11.96 6.15
N LEU A 170 -29.84 12.07 6.55
CA LEU A 170 -30.84 11.06 6.26
C LEU A 170 -31.11 10.97 4.75
N GLU A 171 -31.21 12.10 4.07
CA GLU A 171 -31.34 12.16 2.61
C GLU A 171 -30.16 11.49 1.91
N ALA A 172 -28.93 11.79 2.33
CA ALA A 172 -27.74 11.16 1.79
C ALA A 172 -27.71 9.63 2.03
N ALA A 173 -28.13 9.16 3.20
CA ALA A 173 -28.23 7.74 3.50
C ALA A 173 -29.23 7.02 2.56
N TYR A 174 -30.39 7.62 2.32
CA TYR A 174 -31.35 7.10 1.36
C TYR A 174 -30.82 7.12 -0.08
N ALA A 175 -30.12 8.17 -0.48
CA ALA A 175 -29.51 8.27 -1.81
C ALA A 175 -28.44 7.21 -2.03
N LEU A 176 -27.58 6.95 -1.04
CA LEU A 176 -26.58 5.89 -1.10
C LEU A 176 -27.23 4.51 -1.27
N ARG A 177 -28.20 4.18 -0.45
CA ARG A 177 -28.97 2.94 -0.55
C ARG A 177 -29.68 2.80 -1.91
N ALA A 178 -30.31 3.86 -2.38
CA ALA A 178 -30.98 3.89 -3.68
C ALA A 178 -30.02 3.69 -4.85
N SER A 179 -28.76 4.14 -4.74
CA SER A 179 -27.73 3.99 -5.77
C SER A 179 -27.37 2.55 -6.07
N LEU A 180 -27.62 1.63 -5.13
CA LEU A 180 -27.40 0.17 -5.27
C LEU A 180 -28.68 -0.62 -5.59
N SER A 181 -29.84 0.06 -5.75
CA SER A 181 -31.12 -0.60 -6.09
C SER A 181 -31.09 -1.27 -7.46
N TYR A 182 -30.20 -0.84 -8.35
CA TYR A 182 -30.00 -1.46 -9.65
C TYR A 182 -28.71 -2.26 -9.68
N PRO A 183 -28.69 -3.44 -10.35
CA PRO A 183 -27.50 -4.26 -10.44
C PRO A 183 -26.28 -3.51 -11.00
N CYS A 184 -25.11 -3.86 -10.53
CA CYS A 184 -23.85 -3.42 -11.08
C CYS A 184 -23.46 -4.33 -12.25
N THR A 185 -23.14 -3.76 -13.40
CA THR A 185 -22.61 -4.53 -14.54
C THR A 185 -21.10 -4.54 -14.49
N VAL A 186 -20.53 -5.70 -14.20
CA VAL A 186 -19.07 -5.91 -14.05
C VAL A 186 -18.66 -7.12 -14.87
N ASN A 187 -17.70 -6.98 -15.78
CA ASN A 187 -17.26 -8.06 -16.68
C ASN A 187 -18.42 -8.77 -17.42
N GLY A 188 -19.46 -8.02 -17.83
CA GLY A 188 -20.64 -8.59 -18.48
C GLY A 188 -21.61 -9.33 -17.53
N GLN A 189 -21.29 -9.39 -16.23
CA GLN A 189 -22.15 -9.98 -15.21
C GLN A 189 -23.00 -8.91 -14.54
N SER A 190 -24.27 -9.23 -14.30
CA SER A 190 -25.22 -8.39 -13.55
C SER A 190 -25.19 -8.82 -12.09
N ILE A 191 -24.61 -8.00 -11.21
CA ILE A 191 -24.36 -8.32 -9.80
C ILE A 191 -25.20 -7.36 -8.94
N THR A 192 -25.98 -7.91 -8.02
CA THR A 192 -26.77 -7.15 -7.05
C THR A 192 -26.06 -7.21 -5.69
N VAL A 193 -25.86 -6.07 -5.08
CA VAL A 193 -25.36 -5.89 -3.71
C VAL A 193 -26.23 -4.85 -3.01
N GLY A 194 -26.29 -4.93 -1.69
CA GLY A 194 -26.98 -3.96 -0.84
C GLY A 194 -26.00 -3.16 0.04
N VAL A 195 -26.55 -2.28 0.85
CA VAL A 195 -25.86 -1.53 1.90
C VAL A 195 -26.83 -1.16 3.01
#